data_54ac30bd786db5d158d808337b576e98
#
_entry.id   54ac30bd786db5d158d808337b576e98
#
_cell.length_a   1.000
_cell.length_b   1.000
_cell.length_c   1.000
_cell.angle_alpha   90.00
_cell.angle_beta   90.00
_cell.angle_gamma   90.00
#
_symmetry.space_group_name_H-M   'P 1'
#
loop_
_entity.id
_entity.type
_entity.pdbx_description
1 polymer ?
#
loop_
_entity_poly.entity_id
_entity_poly.type
_entity_poly.pdbx_seq_one_letter_code
_entity_poly.pdbx_strand_id
1 'polypeptide(L)'
;SCFASLLTPQGKFLYEFMVVKHKSGYLIDCEKTQVDGLFKQLSIYKLRSKVEILDLSNEFVVAVLSRNKFLSLKNTQDIEGNTIKFREDTLFLDPRNKKLGARLVINLEKLYLSIKKLNLKPAEPKKYYSLSHKLGIPQIECKHLKDKIFGIECNFEELNGIDFKKGCYVGQENTARIKLKNKLSKRLFPINIIKGELKEGEIIYHNENEIGKVLIEKDYPFALIKYRDKNFIKNTDFNT
;
A
#
# COMPACT_ATOMS: atom_id res chain seq x y z
N SER A 1 -8.10 6.20 10.04
CA SER A 1 -7.95 5.60 8.70
C SER A 1 -7.60 4.13 8.80
N CYS A 2 -7.84 3.40 7.75
CA CYS A 2 -7.38 2.01 7.62
C CYS A 2 -6.82 1.77 6.22
N PHE A 3 -5.92 0.78 6.12
CA PHE A 3 -5.47 0.20 4.87
C PHE A 3 -6.41 -0.94 4.50
N ALA A 4 -6.75 -1.04 3.24
CA ALA A 4 -7.66 -2.04 2.72
C ALA A 4 -7.21 -2.55 1.36
N SER A 5 -7.70 -3.72 0.98
CA SER A 5 -7.47 -4.31 -0.33
C SER A 5 -8.74 -4.91 -0.90
N LEU A 6 -8.87 -4.87 -2.21
CA LEU A 6 -9.84 -5.63 -2.96
C LEU A 6 -9.15 -6.86 -3.56
N LEU A 7 -9.74 -8.02 -3.34
CA LEU A 7 -9.21 -9.30 -3.80
C LEU A 7 -10.14 -9.94 -4.82
N THR A 8 -9.61 -10.86 -5.63
CA THR A 8 -10.44 -11.78 -6.42
C THR A 8 -11.16 -12.77 -5.50
N PRO A 9 -12.18 -13.48 -5.97
CA PRO A 9 -12.80 -14.59 -5.23
C PRO A 9 -11.78 -15.65 -4.76
N GLN A 10 -10.68 -15.82 -5.50
CA GLN A 10 -9.58 -16.72 -5.15
C GLN A 10 -8.60 -16.15 -4.13
N GLY A 11 -8.78 -14.90 -3.68
CA GLY A 11 -7.92 -14.22 -2.70
C GLY A 11 -6.67 -13.58 -3.29
N LYS A 12 -6.58 -13.44 -4.62
CA LYS A 12 -5.48 -12.74 -5.28
C LYS A 12 -5.67 -11.23 -5.22
N PHE A 13 -4.57 -10.50 -5.23
CA PHE A 13 -4.52 -9.04 -5.24
C PHE A 13 -5.21 -8.46 -6.49
N LEU A 14 -6.08 -7.48 -6.29
CA LEU A 14 -6.63 -6.64 -7.36
C LEU A 14 -6.26 -5.18 -7.17
N TYR A 15 -6.58 -4.61 -6.01
CA TYR A 15 -6.33 -3.21 -5.66
C TYR A 15 -6.00 -3.07 -4.19
N GLU A 16 -5.20 -2.06 -3.88
CA GLU A 16 -4.98 -1.58 -2.52
C GLU A 16 -5.35 -0.10 -2.43
N PHE A 17 -5.80 0.31 -1.28
CA PHE A 17 -6.19 1.69 -1.01
C PHE A 17 -6.30 1.97 0.48
N MET A 18 -6.29 3.25 0.82
CA MET A 18 -6.60 3.68 2.18
C MET A 18 -8.00 4.24 2.25
N VAL A 19 -8.69 3.97 3.34
CA VAL A 19 -10.02 4.49 3.62
C VAL A 19 -9.94 5.39 4.83
N VAL A 20 -10.43 6.61 4.69
CA VAL A 20 -10.48 7.56 5.78
C VAL A 20 -11.82 8.29 5.84
N LYS A 21 -12.36 8.47 7.02
CA LYS A 21 -13.61 9.19 7.19
C LYS A 21 -13.46 10.67 6.86
N HIS A 22 -14.38 11.20 6.06
CA HIS A 22 -14.41 12.61 5.68
C HIS A 22 -15.87 13.09 5.62
N LYS A 23 -16.20 14.10 6.42
CA LYS A 23 -17.59 14.65 6.48
C LYS A 23 -18.62 13.52 6.68
N SER A 24 -19.63 13.45 5.78
CA SER A 24 -20.68 12.43 5.79
C SER A 24 -20.29 11.12 5.09
N GLY A 25 -19.10 11.04 4.48
CA GLY A 25 -18.66 9.89 3.69
C GLY A 25 -17.25 9.44 4.03
N TYR A 26 -16.59 8.87 3.04
CA TYR A 26 -15.22 8.37 3.11
C TYR A 26 -14.44 8.82 1.88
N LEU A 27 -13.16 9.12 2.08
CA LEU A 27 -12.20 9.25 0.99
C LEU A 27 -11.46 7.92 0.83
N ILE A 28 -11.26 7.55 -0.43
CA ILE A 28 -10.46 6.39 -0.84
C ILE A 28 -9.22 6.92 -1.55
N ASP A 29 -8.04 6.65 -0.99
CA ASP A 29 -6.75 7.08 -1.53
C ASP A 29 -6.03 5.86 -2.11
N CYS A 30 -5.77 5.87 -3.42
CA CYS A 30 -5.09 4.82 -4.15
C CYS A 30 -4.08 5.38 -5.16
N GLU A 31 -3.29 4.50 -5.77
CA GLU A 31 -2.40 4.87 -6.86
C GLU A 31 -3.19 5.47 -8.04
N LYS A 32 -2.76 6.64 -8.54
CA LYS A 32 -3.46 7.38 -9.61
C LYS A 32 -3.73 6.53 -10.85
N THR A 33 -2.80 5.68 -11.24
CA THR A 33 -2.93 4.79 -12.40
C THR A 33 -4.02 3.72 -12.24
N GLN A 34 -4.52 3.52 -11.03
CA GLN A 34 -5.51 2.50 -10.70
C GLN A 34 -6.91 3.06 -10.42
N VAL A 35 -7.09 4.38 -10.39
CA VAL A 35 -8.36 5.05 -10.03
C VAL A 35 -9.52 4.54 -10.88
N ASP A 36 -9.41 4.60 -12.21
CA ASP A 36 -10.49 4.19 -13.13
C ASP A 36 -10.91 2.72 -12.92
N GLY A 37 -9.92 1.84 -12.76
CA GLY A 37 -10.19 0.42 -12.56
C GLY A 37 -10.83 0.14 -11.20
N LEU A 38 -10.36 0.78 -10.14
CA LEU A 38 -10.94 0.67 -8.80
C LEU A 38 -12.35 1.24 -8.78
N PHE A 39 -12.58 2.40 -9.39
CA PHE A 39 -13.90 3.02 -9.50
C PHE A 39 -14.92 2.09 -10.17
N LYS A 40 -14.56 1.51 -11.32
CA LYS A 40 -15.40 0.54 -12.03
C LYS A 40 -15.72 -0.66 -11.15
N GLN A 41 -14.72 -1.22 -10.47
CA GLN A 41 -14.89 -2.39 -9.63
C GLN A 41 -15.78 -2.11 -8.41
N LEU A 42 -15.58 -1.00 -7.72
CA LEU A 42 -16.43 -0.59 -6.60
C LEU A 42 -17.86 -0.29 -7.06
N SER A 43 -18.03 0.27 -8.26
CA SER A 43 -19.36 0.53 -8.86
C SER A 43 -20.12 -0.78 -9.11
N ILE A 44 -19.46 -1.86 -9.48
CA ILE A 44 -20.07 -3.20 -9.61
C ILE A 44 -20.52 -3.70 -8.23
N TYR A 45 -19.69 -3.58 -7.21
CA TYR A 45 -20.01 -4.03 -5.85
C TYR A 45 -21.01 -3.14 -5.11
N LYS A 46 -21.26 -1.93 -5.58
CA LYS A 46 -22.27 -1.04 -5.02
C LYS A 46 -23.65 -1.66 -5.00
N LEU A 47 -24.00 -2.44 -6.04
CA LEU A 47 -25.30 -3.08 -6.21
C LEU A 47 -26.48 -2.10 -5.97
N ARG A 48 -27.34 -2.41 -5.00
CA ARG A 48 -28.51 -1.58 -4.60
C ARG A 48 -28.22 -0.65 -3.41
N SER A 49 -26.96 -0.54 -2.98
CA SER A 49 -26.60 0.33 -1.85
C SER A 49 -26.86 1.80 -2.18
N LYS A 50 -27.42 2.54 -1.23
CA LYS A 50 -27.67 3.99 -1.35
C LYS A 50 -26.37 4.77 -1.08
N VAL A 51 -25.34 4.53 -1.88
CA VAL A 51 -24.06 5.24 -1.84
C VAL A 51 -23.76 5.83 -3.21
N GLU A 52 -23.10 6.96 -3.22
CA GLU A 52 -22.53 7.57 -4.41
C GLU A 52 -21.02 7.40 -4.38
N ILE A 53 -20.44 7.08 -5.53
CA ILE A 53 -18.99 6.96 -5.69
C ILE A 53 -18.57 8.03 -6.69
N LEU A 54 -17.64 8.88 -6.29
CA LEU A 54 -17.17 10.02 -7.09
C LEU A 54 -15.65 9.92 -7.27
N ASP A 55 -15.19 10.20 -8.48
CA ASP A 55 -13.75 10.41 -8.73
C ASP A 55 -13.43 11.88 -8.48
N LEU A 56 -12.62 12.14 -7.46
CA LEU A 56 -12.18 13.48 -7.05
C LEU A 56 -10.69 13.72 -7.36
N SER A 57 -10.07 12.88 -8.20
CA SER A 57 -8.63 12.93 -8.51
C SER A 57 -8.19 14.23 -9.17
N ASN A 58 -9.10 14.99 -9.76
CA ASN A 58 -8.82 16.30 -10.35
C ASN A 58 -8.93 17.45 -9.34
N GLU A 59 -9.57 17.25 -8.19
CA GLU A 59 -9.81 18.28 -7.19
C GLU A 59 -8.88 18.13 -5.99
N PHE A 60 -8.54 16.88 -5.63
CA PHE A 60 -7.76 16.57 -4.44
C PHE A 60 -6.40 15.98 -4.79
N VAL A 61 -5.45 16.28 -3.93
CA VAL A 61 -4.10 15.72 -3.97
C VAL A 61 -3.75 15.15 -2.60
N VAL A 62 -2.80 14.23 -2.58
CA VAL A 62 -2.26 13.66 -1.34
C VAL A 62 -0.84 14.19 -1.14
N ALA A 63 -0.66 14.91 -0.04
CA ALA A 63 0.66 15.34 0.41
C ALA A 63 1.12 14.49 1.61
N VAL A 64 2.39 14.12 1.63
CA VAL A 64 2.96 13.33 2.74
C VAL A 64 3.81 14.23 3.63
N LEU A 65 3.58 14.15 4.94
CA LEU A 65 4.35 14.83 5.98
C LEU A 65 5.16 13.83 6.78
N SER A 66 6.31 14.25 7.30
CA SER A 66 7.07 13.39 8.21
C SER A 66 6.26 13.06 9.49
N ARG A 67 6.48 11.88 10.06
CA ARG A 67 5.88 11.46 11.34
C ARG A 67 6.10 12.50 12.44
N ASN A 68 7.32 13.05 12.56
CA ASN A 68 7.63 14.07 13.59
C ASN A 68 6.78 15.33 13.39
N LYS A 69 6.55 15.74 12.14
CA LYS A 69 5.70 16.90 11.85
C LYS A 69 4.24 16.61 12.20
N PHE A 70 3.74 15.43 11.92
CA PHE A 70 2.41 15.01 12.34
C PHE A 70 2.26 15.09 13.86
N LEU A 71 3.19 14.49 14.61
CA LEU A 71 3.16 14.44 16.07
C LEU A 71 3.34 15.82 16.74
N SER A 72 3.84 16.82 16.01
CA SER A 72 3.90 18.20 16.50
C SER A 72 2.56 18.93 16.46
N LEU A 73 1.54 18.34 15.86
CA LEU A 73 0.19 18.90 15.80
C LEU A 73 -0.62 18.50 17.01
N LYS A 74 -1.66 19.30 17.34
CA LYS A 74 -2.57 18.99 18.45
C LYS A 74 -3.42 17.76 18.15
N ASN A 75 -3.76 17.00 19.19
CA ASN A 75 -4.65 15.84 19.14
C ASN A 75 -4.14 14.67 18.30
N THR A 76 -2.84 14.55 18.10
CA THR A 76 -2.20 13.44 17.40
C THR A 76 -1.74 12.36 18.38
N GLN A 77 -1.75 11.12 17.91
CA GLN A 77 -1.23 9.95 18.61
C GLN A 77 -0.29 9.18 17.70
N ASP A 78 0.75 8.57 18.25
CA ASP A 78 1.73 7.77 17.51
C ASP A 78 1.24 6.34 17.24
N ILE A 79 0.07 6.23 16.63
CA ILE A 79 -0.60 4.97 16.30
C ILE A 79 -0.94 4.97 14.81
N GLU A 80 -0.67 3.86 14.12
CA GLU A 80 -1.04 3.67 12.72
C GLU A 80 -2.53 3.97 12.52
N GLY A 81 -2.85 4.73 11.47
CA GLY A 81 -4.21 5.13 11.15
C GLY A 81 -4.80 6.24 12.02
N ASN A 82 -4.05 6.77 13.01
CA ASN A 82 -4.50 7.92 13.78
C ASN A 82 -4.84 9.08 12.85
N THR A 83 -6.06 9.59 12.95
CA THR A 83 -6.64 10.55 12.03
C THR A 83 -7.09 11.79 12.78
N ILE A 84 -6.69 12.95 12.29
CA ILE A 84 -7.12 14.25 12.78
C ILE A 84 -7.75 15.08 11.66
N LYS A 85 -8.56 16.04 12.04
CA LYS A 85 -9.07 17.07 11.15
C LYS A 85 -8.07 18.23 11.16
N PHE A 86 -7.42 18.48 10.02
CA PHE A 86 -6.56 19.63 9.83
C PHE A 86 -7.33 20.72 9.04
N ARG A 87 -7.84 21.72 9.75
CA ARG A 87 -8.88 22.63 9.25
C ARG A 87 -10.11 21.84 8.83
N GLU A 88 -10.47 21.81 7.55
CA GLU A 88 -11.58 21.01 7.01
C GLU A 88 -11.10 19.74 6.30
N ASP A 89 -9.79 19.56 6.17
CA ASP A 89 -9.17 18.47 5.44
C ASP A 89 -8.77 17.33 6.37
N THR A 90 -8.59 16.14 5.82
CA THR A 90 -8.27 14.93 6.59
C THR A 90 -6.78 14.66 6.55
N LEU A 91 -6.16 14.57 7.73
CA LEU A 91 -4.75 14.24 7.93
C LEU A 91 -4.65 12.99 8.80
N PHE A 92 -3.95 11.97 8.33
CA PHE A 92 -3.83 10.70 9.03
C PHE A 92 -2.43 10.10 8.93
N LEU A 93 -1.98 9.48 10.01
CA LEU A 93 -0.74 8.70 10.03
C LEU A 93 -0.94 7.42 9.20
N ASP A 94 0.04 7.07 8.35
CA ASP A 94 -0.09 5.95 7.42
C ASP A 94 -0.46 4.66 8.17
N PRO A 95 -1.60 4.04 7.84
CA PRO A 95 -2.09 2.87 8.55
C PRO A 95 -1.26 1.60 8.32
N ARG A 96 -0.42 1.58 7.29
CA ARG A 96 0.46 0.44 6.97
C ARG A 96 1.72 0.44 7.82
N ASN A 97 2.31 1.61 8.00
CA ASN A 97 3.51 1.80 8.82
C ASN A 97 3.71 3.29 9.12
N LYS A 98 3.71 3.66 10.37
CA LYS A 98 3.88 5.05 10.81
C LYS A 98 5.21 5.70 10.40
N LYS A 99 6.24 4.92 10.04
CA LYS A 99 7.50 5.45 9.52
C LYS A 99 7.33 6.12 8.15
N LEU A 100 6.29 5.78 7.40
CA LEU A 100 5.94 6.47 6.15
C LEU A 100 5.47 7.91 6.36
N GLY A 101 5.16 8.29 7.59
CA GLY A 101 4.64 9.61 7.93
C GLY A 101 3.13 9.71 7.80
N ALA A 102 2.62 10.91 7.66
CA ALA A 102 1.19 11.18 7.60
C ALA A 102 0.77 11.68 6.22
N ARG A 103 -0.44 11.33 5.82
CA ARG A 103 -1.06 11.67 4.54
C ARG A 103 -2.13 12.73 4.76
N LEU A 104 -2.01 13.83 4.04
CA LEU A 104 -2.98 14.93 3.98
C LEU A 104 -3.71 14.86 2.65
N VAL A 105 -4.99 14.57 2.69
CA VAL A 105 -5.86 14.65 1.50
C VAL A 105 -6.48 16.03 1.47
N ILE A 106 -6.11 16.82 0.48
CA ILE A 106 -6.41 18.25 0.44
C ILE A 106 -6.66 18.73 -0.99
N ASN A 107 -7.52 19.73 -1.15
CA ASN A 107 -7.67 20.43 -2.41
C ASN A 107 -6.36 21.14 -2.79
N LEU A 108 -6.00 21.09 -4.07
CA LEU A 108 -4.73 21.62 -4.57
C LEU A 108 -4.54 23.11 -4.25
N GLU A 109 -5.59 23.91 -4.35
CA GLU A 109 -5.52 25.36 -4.05
C GLU A 109 -5.19 25.62 -2.59
N LYS A 110 -5.68 24.80 -1.67
CA LYS A 110 -5.41 24.91 -0.24
C LYS A 110 -4.03 24.38 0.16
N LEU A 111 -3.42 23.55 -0.68
CA LEU A 111 -2.12 22.92 -0.38
C LEU A 111 -1.05 23.97 -0.13
N TYR A 112 -0.93 25.00 -0.97
CA TYR A 112 0.06 26.07 -0.81
C TYR A 112 -0.10 26.83 0.52
N LEU A 113 -1.34 27.11 0.92
CA LEU A 113 -1.62 27.76 2.21
C LEU A 113 -1.23 26.84 3.38
N SER A 114 -1.42 25.54 3.23
CA SER A 114 -1.07 24.55 4.24
C SER A 114 0.44 24.38 4.39
N ILE A 115 1.19 24.40 3.28
CA ILE A 115 2.65 24.38 3.28
C ILE A 115 3.19 25.57 4.08
N LYS A 116 2.71 26.81 3.79
CA LYS A 116 3.10 28.02 4.53
C LYS A 116 2.74 27.91 6.01
N LYS A 117 1.51 27.54 6.35
CA LYS A 117 1.04 27.47 7.74
C LYS A 117 1.78 26.43 8.58
N LEU A 118 2.12 25.31 7.99
CA LEU A 118 2.86 24.25 8.67
C LEU A 118 4.38 24.46 8.63
N ASN A 119 4.84 25.55 8.00
CA ASN A 119 6.25 25.84 7.78
C ASN A 119 7.00 24.64 7.17
N LEU A 120 6.47 24.12 6.06
CA LEU A 120 7.01 22.95 5.37
C LEU A 120 7.89 23.37 4.21
N LYS A 121 8.92 22.57 3.95
CA LYS A 121 9.71 22.64 2.72
C LYS A 121 9.33 21.43 1.85
N PRO A 122 8.89 21.64 0.59
CA PRO A 122 8.66 20.54 -0.33
C PRO A 122 9.92 19.68 -0.50
N ALA A 123 9.74 18.41 -0.56
CA ALA A 123 10.81 17.43 -0.81
C ALA A 123 10.51 16.65 -2.09
N GLU A 124 11.54 16.07 -2.68
CA GLU A 124 11.37 15.22 -3.85
C GLU A 124 10.57 13.95 -3.50
N PRO A 125 9.58 13.57 -4.32
CA PRO A 125 8.80 12.35 -4.11
C PRO A 125 9.66 11.09 -4.00
N LYS A 126 10.82 11.06 -4.66
CA LYS A 126 11.78 9.97 -4.61
C LYS A 126 12.18 9.59 -3.18
N LYS A 127 12.26 10.55 -2.26
CA LYS A 127 12.58 10.29 -0.84
C LYS A 127 11.50 9.43 -0.17
N TYR A 128 10.24 9.71 -0.46
CA TYR A 128 9.11 8.94 0.06
C TYR A 128 9.10 7.52 -0.53
N TYR A 129 9.25 7.38 -1.84
CA TYR A 129 9.25 6.08 -2.50
C TYR A 129 10.44 5.21 -2.08
N SER A 130 11.64 5.79 -1.93
CA SER A 130 12.80 5.06 -1.40
C SER A 130 12.57 4.56 0.03
N LEU A 131 11.94 5.37 0.88
CA LEU A 131 11.59 4.95 2.24
C LEU A 131 10.56 3.82 2.22
N SER A 132 9.53 3.93 1.38
CA SER A 132 8.50 2.92 1.23
C SER A 132 9.09 1.59 0.75
N HIS A 133 9.95 1.63 -0.25
CA HIS A 133 10.66 0.46 -0.76
C HIS A 133 11.49 -0.22 0.34
N LYS A 134 12.29 0.54 1.10
CA LYS A 134 13.07 0.01 2.24
C LYS A 134 12.18 -0.63 3.32
N LEU A 135 10.95 -0.19 3.46
CA LEU A 135 9.97 -0.76 4.39
C LEU A 135 9.20 -1.96 3.80
N GLY A 136 9.49 -2.34 2.56
CA GLY A 136 8.82 -3.45 1.88
C GLY A 136 7.39 -3.15 1.44
N ILE A 137 7.07 -1.88 1.21
CA ILE A 137 5.72 -1.42 0.86
C ILE A 137 5.75 -0.87 -0.57
N PRO A 138 5.18 -1.55 -1.57
CA PRO A 138 5.07 -1.00 -2.92
C PRO A 138 4.13 0.21 -2.93
N GLN A 139 4.43 1.22 -3.76
CA GLN A 139 3.67 2.47 -3.86
C GLN A 139 3.31 2.82 -5.29
N ILE A 140 4.07 2.31 -6.23
CA ILE A 140 3.91 2.56 -7.65
C ILE A 140 4.01 1.25 -8.40
N GLU A 141 3.41 1.19 -9.59
CA GLU A 141 3.38 0.01 -10.47
C GLU A 141 2.71 -1.21 -9.81
N CYS A 142 1.89 -1.01 -8.77
CA CYS A 142 1.16 -2.10 -8.10
C CYS A 142 0.20 -2.85 -9.05
N LYS A 143 -0.13 -2.28 -10.21
CA LYS A 143 -0.89 -2.96 -11.27
C LYS A 143 -0.23 -4.27 -11.72
N HIS A 144 1.10 -4.39 -11.64
CA HIS A 144 1.86 -5.59 -12.01
C HIS A 144 1.65 -6.77 -11.03
N LEU A 145 1.09 -6.51 -9.86
CA LEU A 145 0.75 -7.52 -8.85
C LEU A 145 -0.62 -8.18 -9.10
N LYS A 146 -1.49 -7.56 -9.93
CA LYS A 146 -2.87 -8.03 -10.14
C LYS A 146 -2.91 -9.46 -10.65
N ASP A 147 -3.75 -10.28 -10.03
CA ASP A 147 -3.97 -11.71 -10.32
C ASP A 147 -2.73 -12.61 -10.23
N LYS A 148 -1.56 -12.07 -9.89
CA LYS A 148 -0.30 -12.83 -9.82
C LYS A 148 0.04 -13.33 -8.42
N ILE A 149 -0.41 -12.64 -7.39
CA ILE A 149 -0.01 -12.82 -6.00
C ILE A 149 -1.24 -12.81 -5.07
N PHE A 150 -1.22 -13.59 -4.01
CA PHE A 150 -2.26 -13.52 -2.98
C PHE A 150 -2.06 -12.30 -2.07
N GLY A 151 -3.16 -11.71 -1.58
CA GLY A 151 -3.08 -10.56 -0.67
C GLY A 151 -2.22 -10.83 0.57
N ILE A 152 -2.26 -12.05 1.11
CA ILE A 152 -1.43 -12.44 2.25
C ILE A 152 0.08 -12.54 1.89
N GLU A 153 0.41 -12.84 0.63
CA GLU A 153 1.80 -12.83 0.14
C GLU A 153 2.32 -11.40 -0.07
N CYS A 154 1.41 -10.42 -0.27
CA CYS A 154 1.73 -8.98 -0.33
C CYS A 154 2.02 -8.36 1.05
N ASN A 155 2.21 -9.15 2.10
CA ASN A 155 2.41 -8.70 3.48
C ASN A 155 1.22 -7.91 4.05
N PHE A 156 0.01 -8.08 3.53
CA PHE A 156 -1.15 -7.29 3.95
C PHE A 156 -1.57 -7.54 5.40
N GLU A 157 -1.23 -8.67 5.98
CA GLU A 157 -1.43 -8.91 7.42
C GLU A 157 -0.53 -7.97 8.24
N GLU A 158 0.75 -7.91 7.91
CA GLU A 158 1.75 -7.09 8.61
C GLU A 158 1.55 -5.59 8.34
N LEU A 159 0.90 -5.25 7.23
CA LEU A 159 0.56 -3.88 6.84
C LEU A 159 -0.85 -3.47 7.28
N ASN A 160 -1.49 -4.23 8.19
CA ASN A 160 -2.84 -3.98 8.69
C ASN A 160 -3.93 -3.95 7.59
N GLY A 161 -3.70 -4.62 6.46
CA GLY A 161 -4.62 -4.69 5.32
C GLY A 161 -5.57 -5.90 5.35
N ILE A 162 -5.39 -6.83 6.29
CA ILE A 162 -6.25 -7.99 6.50
C ILE A 162 -6.68 -8.04 7.96
N ASP A 163 -7.98 -8.09 8.19
CA ASP A 163 -8.55 -8.36 9.51
C ASP A 163 -9.21 -9.74 9.52
N PHE A 164 -8.59 -10.70 10.19
CA PHE A 164 -9.10 -12.07 10.32
C PHE A 164 -10.28 -12.19 11.31
N LYS A 165 -10.59 -11.15 12.06
CA LYS A 165 -11.68 -11.13 13.05
C LYS A 165 -12.97 -10.53 12.51
N LYS A 166 -12.91 -9.82 11.38
CA LYS A 166 -14.10 -9.22 10.75
C LYS A 166 -14.96 -10.28 10.06
N GLY A 167 -16.18 -9.90 9.68
CA GLY A 167 -17.09 -10.73 8.89
C GLY A 167 -16.59 -11.08 7.49
N CYS A 168 -17.43 -11.74 6.70
CA CYS A 168 -17.09 -12.24 5.37
C CYS A 168 -16.68 -11.14 4.39
N TYR A 169 -15.71 -11.47 3.53
CA TYR A 169 -15.26 -10.63 2.43
C TYR A 169 -14.83 -11.48 1.23
N VAL A 170 -14.79 -10.87 0.06
CA VAL A 170 -14.39 -11.54 -1.18
C VAL A 170 -12.94 -12.01 -1.08
N GLY A 171 -12.68 -13.29 -1.36
CA GLY A 171 -11.36 -13.91 -1.28
C GLY A 171 -10.94 -14.41 0.11
N GLN A 172 -11.82 -14.31 1.11
CA GLN A 172 -11.54 -14.74 2.49
C GLN A 172 -11.16 -16.20 2.61
N GLU A 173 -11.84 -17.09 1.92
CA GLU A 173 -11.65 -18.55 2.09
C GLU A 173 -10.20 -18.96 1.87
N ASN A 174 -9.60 -18.58 0.74
CA ASN A 174 -8.21 -18.90 0.46
C ASN A 174 -7.24 -18.16 1.37
N THR A 175 -7.50 -16.90 1.69
CA THR A 175 -6.68 -16.10 2.62
C THR A 175 -6.65 -16.77 3.99
N ALA A 176 -7.80 -17.14 4.54
CA ALA A 176 -7.90 -17.82 5.83
C ALA A 176 -7.26 -19.22 5.78
N ARG A 177 -7.48 -19.99 4.70
CA ARG A 177 -6.89 -21.32 4.53
C ARG A 177 -5.35 -21.28 4.50
N ILE A 178 -4.75 -20.31 3.81
CA ILE A 178 -3.29 -20.14 3.77
C ILE A 178 -2.78 -19.83 5.18
N LYS A 179 -3.45 -18.93 5.90
CA LYS A 179 -3.09 -18.55 7.27
C LYS A 179 -3.19 -19.71 8.23
N LEU A 180 -4.36 -20.37 8.32
CA LEU A 180 -4.65 -21.44 9.28
C LEU A 180 -3.79 -22.69 9.06
N LYS A 181 -3.50 -23.03 7.81
CA LYS A 181 -2.63 -24.17 7.47
C LYS A 181 -1.15 -23.86 7.51
N ASN A 182 -0.77 -22.63 7.88
CA ASN A 182 0.61 -22.13 7.86
C ASN A 182 1.35 -22.41 6.53
N LYS A 183 0.60 -22.29 5.42
CA LYS A 183 1.08 -22.62 4.06
C LYS A 183 1.70 -21.44 3.33
N LEU A 184 1.91 -20.31 4.01
CA LEU A 184 2.57 -19.16 3.41
C LEU A 184 4.04 -19.49 3.16
N SER A 185 4.38 -19.76 1.91
CA SER A 185 5.72 -20.17 1.48
C SER A 185 6.44 -19.09 0.64
N LYS A 186 5.72 -18.06 0.24
CA LYS A 186 6.25 -16.96 -0.57
C LYS A 186 5.80 -15.62 0.01
N ARG A 187 6.64 -14.60 -0.16
CA ARG A 187 6.32 -13.23 0.20
C ARG A 187 6.90 -12.24 -0.80
N LEU A 188 6.26 -11.10 -0.90
CA LEU A 188 6.74 -9.96 -1.69
C LEU A 188 7.84 -9.24 -0.90
N PHE A 189 9.03 -9.14 -1.51
CA PHE A 189 10.19 -8.45 -0.95
C PHE A 189 10.67 -7.33 -1.85
N PRO A 190 11.13 -6.20 -1.28
CA PRO A 190 11.91 -5.24 -2.02
C PRO A 190 13.26 -5.85 -2.37
N ILE A 191 13.73 -5.62 -3.58
CA ILE A 191 15.03 -6.08 -4.05
C ILE A 191 15.88 -4.88 -4.51
N ASN A 192 17.19 -4.99 -4.37
CA ASN A 192 18.14 -3.99 -4.87
C ASN A 192 18.97 -4.61 -5.97
N ILE A 193 19.09 -3.92 -7.10
CA ILE A 193 19.94 -4.34 -8.21
C ILE A 193 21.35 -3.89 -7.89
N ILE A 194 22.29 -4.86 -7.80
CA ILE A 194 23.71 -4.59 -7.60
C ILE A 194 24.39 -4.43 -8.95
N LYS A 195 24.01 -5.24 -9.95
CA LYS A 195 24.60 -5.25 -11.29
C LYS A 195 23.59 -5.75 -12.31
N GLY A 196 23.61 -5.19 -13.52
CA GLY A 196 22.73 -5.58 -14.64
C GLY A 196 21.38 -4.87 -14.64
N GLU A 197 20.47 -5.39 -15.42
CA GLU A 197 19.09 -4.92 -15.59
C GLU A 197 18.13 -5.99 -15.10
N LEU A 198 16.95 -5.57 -14.70
CA LEU A 198 15.90 -6.44 -14.17
C LEU A 198 14.66 -6.32 -15.03
N LYS A 199 14.04 -7.47 -15.36
CA LYS A 199 12.79 -7.51 -16.15
C LYS A 199 11.66 -8.16 -15.36
N GLU A 200 10.44 -7.65 -15.56
CA GLU A 200 9.25 -8.29 -15.01
C GLU A 200 9.14 -9.74 -15.51
N GLY A 201 8.87 -10.64 -14.60
CA GLY A 201 8.74 -12.05 -14.92
C GLY A 201 10.04 -12.84 -14.84
N GLU A 202 11.16 -12.19 -14.66
CA GLU A 202 12.48 -12.83 -14.53
C GLU A 202 12.56 -13.69 -13.27
N ILE A 203 13.17 -14.87 -13.41
CA ILE A 203 13.31 -15.82 -12.30
C ILE A 203 14.59 -15.50 -11.51
N ILE A 204 14.47 -15.51 -10.21
CA ILE A 204 15.58 -15.27 -9.30
C ILE A 204 16.12 -16.60 -8.80
N TYR A 205 17.43 -16.75 -8.87
CA TYR A 205 18.15 -17.95 -8.46
C TYR A 205 19.07 -17.68 -7.27
N HIS A 206 19.26 -18.70 -6.46
CA HIS A 206 20.28 -18.76 -5.43
C HIS A 206 20.91 -20.16 -5.45
N ASN A 207 22.22 -20.25 -5.71
CA ASN A 207 22.92 -21.53 -5.87
C ASN A 207 22.18 -22.50 -6.81
N GLU A 208 21.89 -22.03 -8.03
CA GLU A 208 21.17 -22.78 -9.10
C GLU A 208 19.71 -23.14 -8.80
N ASN A 209 19.22 -22.87 -7.60
CA ASN A 209 17.83 -23.10 -7.23
C ASN A 209 16.95 -21.89 -7.51
N GLU A 210 15.82 -22.08 -8.17
CA GLU A 210 14.81 -21.05 -8.33
C GLU A 210 14.19 -20.69 -6.98
N ILE A 211 14.37 -19.43 -6.56
CA ILE A 211 13.87 -18.93 -5.29
C ILE A 211 12.76 -17.90 -5.42
N GLY A 212 12.56 -17.33 -6.60
CA GLY A 212 11.54 -16.30 -6.76
C GLY A 212 11.37 -15.80 -8.17
N LYS A 213 10.52 -14.77 -8.30
CA LYS A 213 10.18 -14.14 -9.56
C LYS A 213 9.99 -12.64 -9.36
N VAL A 214 10.53 -11.84 -10.27
CA VAL A 214 10.35 -10.40 -10.31
C VAL A 214 8.91 -10.07 -10.70
N LEU A 215 8.26 -9.18 -9.95
CA LEU A 215 6.90 -8.71 -10.23
C LEU A 215 6.83 -7.23 -10.59
N ILE A 216 7.69 -6.40 -9.98
CA ILE A 216 7.84 -4.99 -10.31
C ILE A 216 9.30 -4.77 -10.65
N GLU A 217 9.61 -4.25 -11.85
CA GLU A 217 10.98 -4.13 -12.37
C GLU A 217 11.61 -2.76 -12.20
N LYS A 218 10.80 -1.68 -12.27
CA LYS A 218 11.31 -0.30 -12.39
C LYS A 218 11.37 0.43 -11.06
N ASP A 219 12.33 1.36 -10.97
CA ASP A 219 12.52 2.34 -9.90
C ASP A 219 12.65 1.74 -8.49
N TYR A 220 11.65 1.00 -8.05
CA TYR A 220 11.56 0.37 -6.71
C TYR A 220 11.13 -1.08 -6.87
N PRO A 221 12.02 -1.98 -7.29
CA PRO A 221 11.67 -3.31 -7.72
C PRO A 221 11.27 -4.22 -6.55
N PHE A 222 10.30 -5.11 -6.86
CA PHE A 222 9.81 -6.11 -5.92
C PHE A 222 9.77 -7.48 -6.58
N ALA A 223 10.09 -8.50 -5.79
CA ALA A 223 10.00 -9.89 -6.19
C ALA A 223 9.21 -10.74 -5.20
N LEU A 224 8.52 -11.74 -5.72
CA LEU A 224 7.88 -12.78 -4.94
C LEU A 224 8.91 -13.86 -4.65
N ILE A 225 9.38 -13.95 -3.42
CA ILE A 225 10.45 -14.86 -3.00
C ILE A 225 9.88 -16.03 -2.19
N LYS A 226 10.31 -17.25 -2.53
CA LYS A 226 10.10 -18.46 -1.73
C LYS A 226 11.04 -18.40 -0.52
N TYR A 227 10.52 -18.44 0.69
CA TYR A 227 11.35 -18.47 1.88
C TYR A 227 11.06 -19.74 2.69
N ARG A 228 12.10 -20.43 3.09
CA ARG A 228 12.00 -21.62 3.95
C ARG A 228 12.30 -21.27 5.42
N ASP A 229 13.11 -20.25 5.65
CA ASP A 229 13.53 -19.79 6.98
C ASP A 229 13.49 -18.25 7.05
N LYS A 230 13.04 -17.70 8.18
CA LYS A 230 13.04 -16.24 8.43
C LYS A 230 14.46 -15.63 8.40
N ASN A 231 15.48 -16.42 8.65
CA ASN A 231 16.87 -15.98 8.62
C ASN A 231 17.46 -15.97 7.20
N PHE A 232 16.90 -16.74 6.28
CA PHE A 232 17.35 -16.85 4.89
C PHE A 232 17.36 -15.51 4.15
N ILE A 233 16.40 -14.66 4.44
CA ILE A 233 16.15 -13.41 3.69
C ILE A 233 17.04 -12.25 4.17
N LYS A 234 17.58 -12.31 5.37
CA LYS A 234 18.35 -11.18 5.94
C LYS A 234 19.76 -11.02 5.42
N ASN A 235 20.36 -12.06 4.86
CA ASN A 235 21.80 -12.12 4.58
C ASN A 235 22.14 -12.72 3.21
N THR A 236 21.23 -12.74 2.24
CA THR A 236 21.49 -13.45 0.98
C THR A 236 21.42 -12.51 -0.22
N ASP A 237 22.51 -12.42 -0.97
CA ASP A 237 22.56 -11.83 -2.30
C ASP A 237 22.00 -12.84 -3.30
N PHE A 238 21.10 -12.37 -4.18
CA PHE A 238 20.45 -13.19 -5.19
C PHE A 238 20.93 -12.80 -6.58
N ASN A 239 21.01 -13.76 -7.49
CA ASN A 239 21.30 -13.56 -8.90
C ASN A 239 20.02 -13.74 -9.72
N THR A 240 19.88 -12.99 -10.82
CA THR A 240 18.83 -13.17 -11.84
C THR A 240 19.35 -13.94 -13.02
#